data_186aedaca6661bc859c692b235186ec8
#
_entry.id   186aedaca6661bc859c692b235186ec8
#
_cell.length_a   1.000
_cell.length_b   1.000
_cell.length_c   1.000
_cell.angle_alpha   90.00
_cell.angle_beta   90.00
_cell.angle_gamma   90.00
#
_symmetry.space_group_name_H-M   'P 1'
#
loop_
_entity.id
_entity.type
_entity.pdbx_description
1 polymer ?
#
loop_
_entity_poly.entity_id
_entity_poly.type
_entity_poly.pdbx_seq_one_letter_code
_entity_poly.pdbx_strand_id
1 'polypeptide(L)'
;TKEVFGCLASLVYAGLIFGYAMSIRYLKPINLNQTLVELNGVKSFIYVYSIVVATDLFAYFIGIKFGKHKLCPEISPKKSIEGSIAGSIAGVVVGTTTAFLMKIVNPEANEIFLTVLVVLGLSAFLSITVQIGDLIASKIKRGYQIKDFSNLFPGHGGILDRFDSLLYAGIWFYLIVQITELLLMGA
;
A
#
# COMPACT_ATOMS: atom_id res chain seq x y z
N THR A 1 -0.56 -16.30 28.35
CA THR A 1 0.50 -16.02 27.34
C THR A 1 -0.06 -15.69 25.95
N LYS A 2 -1.06 -16.43 25.43
CA LYS A 2 -1.68 -16.16 24.13
C LYS A 2 -2.43 -14.82 24.09
N GLU A 3 -3.14 -14.48 25.16
CA GLU A 3 -3.89 -13.22 25.29
C GLU A 3 -2.96 -12.00 25.35
N VAL A 4 -1.86 -12.10 26.12
CA VAL A 4 -0.85 -11.03 26.18
C VAL A 4 -0.20 -10.81 24.83
N PHE A 5 0.14 -11.89 24.12
CA PHE A 5 0.69 -11.79 22.76
C PHE A 5 -0.33 -11.18 21.78
N GLY A 6 -1.62 -11.55 21.90
CA GLY A 6 -2.71 -10.96 21.12
C GLY A 6 -2.89 -9.45 21.38
N CYS A 7 -2.83 -9.02 22.64
CA CYS A 7 -2.89 -7.59 22.98
C CYS A 7 -1.68 -6.82 22.43
N LEU A 8 -0.47 -7.36 22.56
CA LEU A 8 0.73 -6.74 21.99
C LEU A 8 0.66 -6.66 20.46
N ALA A 9 0.26 -7.74 19.79
CA ALA A 9 0.11 -7.77 18.35
C ALA A 9 -0.94 -6.75 17.85
N SER A 10 -2.08 -6.63 18.56
CA SER A 10 -3.10 -5.64 18.19
C SER A 10 -2.64 -4.20 18.43
N LEU A 11 -1.87 -3.96 19.49
CA LEU A 11 -1.31 -2.65 19.79
C LEU A 11 -0.26 -2.23 18.75
N VAL A 12 0.60 -3.16 18.33
CA VAL A 12 1.56 -2.94 17.26
C VAL A 12 0.84 -2.71 15.92
N TYR A 13 -0.12 -3.57 15.58
CA TYR A 13 -0.83 -3.50 14.32
C TYR A 13 -1.72 -2.24 14.23
N ALA A 14 -2.54 -1.97 15.23
CA ALA A 14 -3.46 -0.85 15.22
C ALA A 14 -2.79 0.49 15.60
N GLY A 15 -1.78 0.46 16.48
CA GLY A 15 -1.10 1.68 16.95
C GLY A 15 0.06 2.09 16.05
N LEU A 16 1.12 1.29 15.98
CA LEU A 16 2.33 1.68 15.27
C LEU A 16 2.13 1.75 13.75
N ILE A 17 1.53 0.70 13.17
CA ILE A 17 1.35 0.65 11.71
C ILE A 17 0.40 1.75 11.25
N PHE A 18 -0.69 1.99 11.99
CA PHE A 18 -1.61 3.09 11.70
C PHE A 18 -0.94 4.45 11.84
N GLY A 19 -0.16 4.65 12.93
CA GLY A 19 0.58 5.89 13.17
C GLY A 19 1.55 6.20 12.02
N TYR A 20 2.33 5.22 11.58
CA TYR A 20 3.26 5.39 10.46
C TYR A 20 2.54 5.64 9.13
N ALA A 21 1.44 4.95 8.84
CA ALA A 21 0.66 5.19 7.64
C ALA A 21 0.08 6.62 7.60
N MET A 22 -0.39 7.12 8.75
CA MET A 22 -0.86 8.51 8.85
C MET A 22 0.27 9.53 8.77
N SER A 23 1.48 9.18 9.16
CA SER A 23 2.67 10.05 9.08
C SER A 23 3.00 10.47 7.65
N ILE A 24 2.58 9.71 6.64
CA ILE A 24 2.73 10.10 5.23
C ILE A 24 2.08 11.46 4.97
N ARG A 25 0.93 11.74 5.58
CA ARG A 25 0.19 13.00 5.40
C ARG A 25 0.96 14.21 5.88
N TYR A 26 1.87 14.01 6.85
CA TYR A 26 2.68 15.04 7.50
C TYR A 26 4.12 15.10 7.00
N LEU A 27 4.47 14.37 5.94
CA LEU A 27 5.78 14.48 5.30
C LEU A 27 6.03 15.92 4.88
N LYS A 28 7.18 16.46 5.29
CA LYS A 28 7.64 17.77 4.82
C LYS A 28 7.94 17.70 3.32
N PRO A 29 7.85 18.83 2.61
CA PRO A 29 8.28 18.87 1.22
C PRO A 29 9.75 18.46 1.11
N ILE A 30 10.00 17.38 0.37
CA ILE A 30 11.33 16.87 0.08
C ILE A 30 11.57 17.06 -1.40
N ASN A 31 12.57 17.88 -1.74
CA ASN A 31 13.06 18.04 -3.09
C ASN A 31 14.27 17.12 -3.28
N LEU A 32 14.03 15.95 -3.83
CA LEU A 32 15.10 15.03 -4.21
C LEU A 32 15.84 15.59 -5.43
N ASN A 33 17.04 16.17 -5.20
CA ASN A 33 17.88 16.78 -6.23
C ASN A 33 17.17 17.85 -7.08
N GLN A 34 16.72 18.91 -6.48
CA GLN A 34 16.18 20.14 -7.10
C GLN A 34 15.33 20.00 -8.38
N THR A 35 15.26 18.81 -9.02
CA THR A 35 14.72 18.63 -10.37
C THR A 35 13.85 17.38 -10.58
N LEU A 36 13.95 16.32 -9.76
CA LEU A 36 13.37 15.02 -10.13
C LEU A 36 12.03 14.69 -9.49
N VAL A 37 11.89 14.83 -8.18
CA VAL A 37 10.70 14.40 -7.45
C VAL A 37 10.32 15.40 -6.37
N GLU A 38 9.11 15.96 -6.45
CA GLU A 38 8.55 16.84 -5.43
C GLU A 38 7.51 16.08 -4.58
N LEU A 39 7.96 15.56 -3.44
CA LEU A 39 7.10 14.89 -2.49
C LEU A 39 6.61 15.85 -1.41
N ASN A 40 5.31 15.89 -1.18
CA ASN A 40 4.71 16.47 0.01
C ASN A 40 3.64 15.52 0.56
N GLY A 41 3.24 15.71 1.82
CA GLY A 41 2.37 14.78 2.50
C GLY A 41 1.03 14.52 1.78
N VAL A 42 0.43 15.53 1.14
CA VAL A 42 -0.84 15.36 0.40
C VAL A 42 -0.64 14.56 -0.86
N LYS A 43 0.34 14.95 -1.69
CA LYS A 43 0.66 14.26 -2.94
C LYS A 43 1.02 12.80 -2.67
N SER A 44 1.86 12.56 -1.65
CA SER A 44 2.29 11.22 -1.24
C SER A 44 1.11 10.35 -0.78
N PHE A 45 0.21 10.91 0.01
CA PHE A 45 -0.98 10.19 0.45
C PHE A 45 -1.89 9.82 -0.71
N ILE A 46 -2.18 10.76 -1.61
CA ILE A 46 -3.02 10.51 -2.81
C ILE A 46 -2.36 9.45 -3.70
N TYR A 47 -1.05 9.52 -3.88
CA TYR A 47 -0.29 8.54 -4.66
C TYR A 47 -0.42 7.12 -4.09
N VAL A 48 -0.12 6.92 -2.81
CA VAL A 48 -0.24 5.61 -2.16
C VAL A 48 -1.69 5.11 -2.17
N TYR A 49 -2.65 5.99 -1.84
CA TYR A 49 -4.07 5.64 -1.81
C TYR A 49 -4.59 5.21 -3.19
N SER A 50 -4.19 5.91 -4.26
CA SER A 50 -4.59 5.54 -5.63
C SER A 50 -4.08 4.15 -6.04
N ILE A 51 -2.83 3.80 -5.66
CA ILE A 51 -2.27 2.47 -5.90
C ILE A 51 -3.08 1.41 -5.15
N VAL A 52 -3.37 1.64 -3.86
CA VAL A 52 -4.15 0.69 -3.04
C VAL A 52 -5.51 0.43 -3.67
N VAL A 53 -6.27 1.50 -3.95
CA VAL A 53 -7.61 1.38 -4.53
C VAL A 53 -7.58 0.68 -5.89
N ALA A 54 -6.65 1.04 -6.76
CA ALA A 54 -6.53 0.41 -8.07
C ALA A 54 -6.18 -1.07 -7.96
N THR A 55 -5.19 -1.41 -7.11
CA THR A 55 -4.76 -2.79 -6.89
C THR A 55 -5.92 -3.66 -6.41
N ASP A 56 -6.64 -3.22 -5.36
CA ASP A 56 -7.72 -3.99 -4.77
C ASP A 56 -8.93 -4.13 -5.72
N LEU A 57 -9.34 -3.05 -6.39
CA LEU A 57 -10.46 -3.08 -7.33
C LEU A 57 -10.18 -4.02 -8.51
N PHE A 58 -9.04 -3.88 -9.16
CA PHE A 58 -8.73 -4.71 -10.33
C PHE A 58 -8.44 -6.16 -9.94
N ALA A 59 -7.78 -6.39 -8.80
CA ALA A 59 -7.61 -7.75 -8.28
C ALA A 59 -8.97 -8.43 -8.03
N TYR A 60 -9.94 -7.70 -7.50
CA TYR A 60 -11.29 -8.21 -7.27
C TYR A 60 -12.05 -8.47 -8.57
N PHE A 61 -12.16 -7.48 -9.46
CA PHE A 61 -12.96 -7.62 -10.69
C PHE A 61 -12.39 -8.69 -11.64
N ILE A 62 -11.08 -8.66 -11.86
CA ILE A 62 -10.42 -9.65 -12.73
C ILE A 62 -10.40 -11.02 -12.05
N GLY A 63 -10.20 -11.06 -10.73
CA GLY A 63 -10.24 -12.30 -9.96
C GLY A 63 -11.59 -13.01 -10.01
N ILE A 64 -12.71 -12.29 -10.01
CA ILE A 64 -14.05 -12.87 -10.18
C ILE A 64 -14.26 -13.38 -11.61
N LYS A 65 -13.88 -12.57 -12.61
CA LYS A 65 -14.21 -12.87 -14.00
C LYS A 65 -13.27 -13.91 -14.63
N PHE A 66 -11.99 -13.86 -14.31
CA PHE A 66 -10.96 -14.66 -14.96
C PHE A 66 -10.14 -15.55 -13.99
N GLY A 67 -10.41 -15.49 -12.67
CA GLY A 67 -9.64 -16.23 -11.68
C GLY A 67 -9.87 -17.73 -11.74
N LYS A 68 -8.89 -18.46 -12.24
CA LYS A 68 -8.89 -19.93 -12.32
C LYS A 68 -8.07 -20.56 -11.19
N HIS A 69 -6.93 -19.94 -10.85
CA HIS A 69 -5.99 -20.46 -9.87
C HIS A 69 -6.11 -19.66 -8.56
N LYS A 70 -6.28 -20.37 -7.45
CA LYS A 70 -6.38 -19.73 -6.12
C LYS A 70 -5.01 -19.30 -5.62
N LEU A 71 -4.91 -18.09 -5.06
CA LEU A 71 -3.66 -17.54 -4.53
C LEU A 71 -3.28 -18.17 -3.19
N CYS A 72 -4.20 -18.14 -2.22
CA CYS A 72 -4.03 -18.68 -0.87
C CYS A 72 -5.36 -19.26 -0.35
N PRO A 73 -5.73 -20.51 -0.73
CA PRO A 73 -7.03 -21.10 -0.39
C PRO A 73 -7.34 -21.13 1.13
N GLU A 74 -6.34 -21.39 1.94
CA GLU A 74 -6.50 -21.55 3.40
C GLU A 74 -6.77 -20.20 4.11
N ILE A 75 -6.24 -19.09 3.57
CA ILE A 75 -6.31 -17.76 4.19
C ILE A 75 -7.45 -16.96 3.57
N SER A 76 -7.47 -16.89 2.24
CA SER A 76 -8.43 -16.10 1.45
C SER A 76 -8.87 -16.88 0.20
N PRO A 77 -9.93 -17.71 0.28
CA PRO A 77 -10.36 -18.58 -0.81
C PRO A 77 -10.91 -17.82 -2.03
N LYS A 78 -11.19 -16.53 -1.90
CA LYS A 78 -11.70 -15.69 -2.99
C LYS A 78 -10.60 -15.08 -3.86
N LYS A 79 -9.36 -14.98 -3.36
CA LYS A 79 -8.24 -14.40 -4.12
C LYS A 79 -7.71 -15.38 -5.16
N SER A 80 -7.42 -14.87 -6.36
CA SER A 80 -6.83 -15.63 -7.48
C SER A 80 -5.50 -15.03 -7.92
N ILE A 81 -4.65 -15.86 -8.52
CA ILE A 81 -3.35 -15.45 -9.06
C ILE A 81 -3.56 -14.45 -10.21
N GLU A 82 -4.49 -14.71 -11.11
CA GLU A 82 -4.82 -13.84 -12.23
C GLU A 82 -5.29 -12.46 -11.76
N GLY A 83 -6.16 -12.45 -10.71
CA GLY A 83 -6.59 -11.22 -10.08
C GLY A 83 -5.41 -10.45 -9.45
N SER A 84 -4.51 -11.16 -8.77
CA SER A 84 -3.32 -10.58 -8.15
C SER A 84 -2.40 -9.90 -9.19
N ILE A 85 -2.11 -10.56 -10.30
CA ILE A 85 -1.30 -10.00 -11.40
C ILE A 85 -1.98 -8.77 -12.01
N ALA A 86 -3.28 -8.86 -12.30
CA ALA A 86 -4.04 -7.76 -12.88
C ALA A 86 -4.11 -6.56 -11.93
N GLY A 87 -4.29 -6.81 -10.62
CA GLY A 87 -4.24 -5.77 -9.59
C GLY A 87 -2.87 -5.08 -9.54
N SER A 88 -1.77 -5.84 -9.59
CA SER A 88 -0.42 -5.26 -9.63
C SER A 88 -0.21 -4.38 -10.86
N ILE A 89 -0.60 -4.83 -12.03
CA ILE A 89 -0.49 -4.04 -13.27
C ILE A 89 -1.31 -2.76 -13.16
N ALA A 90 -2.55 -2.84 -12.70
CA ALA A 90 -3.41 -1.68 -12.51
C ALA A 90 -2.84 -0.69 -11.49
N GLY A 91 -2.30 -1.18 -10.36
CA GLY A 91 -1.63 -0.38 -9.35
C GLY A 91 -0.43 0.39 -9.93
N VAL A 92 0.38 -0.26 -10.75
CA VAL A 92 1.52 0.38 -11.45
C VAL A 92 1.04 1.47 -12.41
N VAL A 93 0.07 1.17 -13.26
CA VAL A 93 -0.46 2.12 -14.25
C VAL A 93 -1.07 3.34 -13.56
N VAL A 94 -1.96 3.11 -12.60
CA VAL A 94 -2.65 4.20 -11.89
C VAL A 94 -1.68 4.99 -11.02
N GLY A 95 -0.77 4.32 -10.31
CA GLY A 95 0.25 4.96 -9.49
C GLY A 95 1.15 5.87 -10.32
N THR A 96 1.68 5.36 -11.44
CA THR A 96 2.51 6.17 -12.35
C THR A 96 1.74 7.35 -12.92
N THR A 97 0.50 7.13 -13.36
CA THR A 97 -0.36 8.21 -13.86
C THR A 97 -0.61 9.27 -12.79
N THR A 98 -0.91 8.85 -11.55
CA THR A 98 -1.11 9.76 -10.42
C THR A 98 0.15 10.56 -10.10
N ALA A 99 1.33 9.95 -10.18
CA ALA A 99 2.60 10.65 -9.96
C ALA A 99 2.83 11.79 -10.96
N PHE A 100 2.45 11.59 -12.23
CA PHE A 100 2.49 12.66 -13.24
C PHE A 100 1.41 13.73 -13.00
N LEU A 101 0.16 13.33 -12.77
CA LEU A 101 -0.96 14.26 -12.56
C LEU A 101 -0.75 15.15 -11.33
N MET A 102 -0.19 14.60 -10.25
CA MET A 102 0.11 15.35 -9.03
C MET A 102 1.42 16.14 -9.11
N LYS A 103 2.09 16.11 -10.27
CA LYS A 103 3.42 16.74 -10.44
C LYS A 103 4.41 16.29 -9.35
N ILE A 104 4.38 15.00 -9.01
CA ILE A 104 5.42 14.37 -8.18
C ILE A 104 6.67 14.20 -9.03
N VAL A 105 6.49 13.83 -10.30
CA VAL A 105 7.54 13.76 -11.31
C VAL A 105 7.58 15.07 -12.08
N ASN A 106 8.76 15.70 -12.18
CA ASN A 106 8.96 16.85 -13.04
C ASN A 106 9.24 16.38 -14.48
N PRO A 107 8.35 16.64 -15.45
CA PRO A 107 8.55 16.20 -16.83
C PRO A 107 9.69 16.92 -17.56
N GLU A 108 10.15 18.06 -17.04
CA GLU A 108 11.24 18.86 -17.63
C GLU A 108 12.63 18.45 -17.10
N ALA A 109 12.71 17.45 -16.22
CA ALA A 109 13.96 16.99 -15.65
C ALA A 109 14.86 16.33 -16.72
N ASN A 110 16.15 16.62 -16.69
CA ASN A 110 17.13 16.02 -17.62
C ASN A 110 17.18 14.47 -17.54
N GLU A 111 16.79 13.90 -16.43
CA GLU A 111 16.78 12.44 -16.18
C GLU A 111 15.38 11.86 -16.04
N ILE A 112 14.45 12.33 -16.87
CA ILE A 112 13.04 11.89 -16.82
C ILE A 112 12.92 10.36 -16.92
N PHE A 113 13.75 9.72 -17.74
CA PHE A 113 13.73 8.27 -17.93
C PHE A 113 14.01 7.52 -16.63
N LEU A 114 15.05 7.93 -15.89
CA LEU A 114 15.40 7.34 -14.60
C LEU A 114 14.28 7.55 -13.57
N THR A 115 13.72 8.77 -13.53
CA THR A 115 12.62 9.10 -12.62
C THR A 115 11.37 8.26 -12.89
N VAL A 116 11.02 8.07 -14.15
CA VAL A 116 9.89 7.19 -14.53
C VAL A 116 10.16 5.76 -14.11
N LEU A 117 11.38 5.26 -14.31
CA LEU A 117 11.76 3.89 -13.90
C LEU A 117 11.63 3.71 -12.37
N VAL A 118 12.08 4.69 -11.59
CA VAL A 118 11.96 4.67 -10.12
C VAL A 118 10.50 4.68 -9.69
N VAL A 119 9.65 5.52 -10.29
CA VAL A 119 8.22 5.58 -9.96
C VAL A 119 7.49 4.29 -10.35
N LEU A 120 7.82 3.70 -11.51
CA LEU A 120 7.30 2.38 -11.91
C LEU A 120 7.68 1.30 -10.91
N GLY A 121 8.96 1.25 -10.52
CA GLY A 121 9.47 0.29 -9.53
C GLY A 121 8.81 0.47 -8.16
N LEU A 122 8.67 1.71 -7.70
CA LEU A 122 8.00 2.03 -6.44
C LEU A 122 6.52 1.66 -6.48
N SER A 123 5.81 1.98 -7.57
CA SER A 123 4.40 1.61 -7.73
C SER A 123 4.21 0.09 -7.73
N ALA A 124 5.10 -0.65 -8.41
CA ALA A 124 5.08 -2.10 -8.42
C ALA A 124 5.33 -2.69 -7.02
N PHE A 125 6.34 -2.20 -6.32
CA PHE A 125 6.64 -2.62 -4.96
C PHE A 125 5.46 -2.35 -4.02
N LEU A 126 4.87 -1.15 -4.06
CA LEU A 126 3.72 -0.80 -3.23
C LEU A 126 2.50 -1.66 -3.57
N SER A 127 2.21 -1.92 -4.83
CA SER A 127 1.10 -2.79 -5.23
C SER A 127 1.26 -4.22 -4.71
N ILE A 128 2.48 -4.75 -4.67
CA ILE A 128 2.76 -6.06 -4.08
C ILE A 128 2.56 -6.00 -2.56
N THR A 129 3.05 -4.96 -1.89
CA THR A 129 2.90 -4.81 -0.43
C THR A 129 1.45 -4.64 0.00
N VAL A 130 0.60 -3.98 -0.80
CA VAL A 130 -0.87 -3.92 -0.63
C VAL A 130 -1.45 -5.32 -0.52
N GLN A 131 -1.14 -6.18 -1.47
CA GLN A 131 -1.67 -7.54 -1.52
C GLN A 131 -1.16 -8.43 -0.38
N ILE A 132 0.12 -8.27 -0.02
CA ILE A 132 0.71 -8.97 1.13
C ILE A 132 0.04 -8.50 2.42
N GLY A 133 -0.19 -7.20 2.58
CA GLY A 133 -0.84 -6.62 3.75
C GLY A 133 -2.24 -7.19 3.99
N ASP A 134 -3.06 -7.26 2.95
CA ASP A 134 -4.40 -7.87 3.03
C ASP A 134 -4.32 -9.38 3.36
N LEU A 135 -3.36 -10.12 2.82
CA LEU A 135 -3.15 -11.52 3.18
C LEU A 135 -2.73 -11.68 4.65
N ILE A 136 -1.86 -10.82 5.17
CA ILE A 136 -1.43 -10.85 6.57
C ILE A 136 -2.62 -10.54 7.48
N ALA A 137 -3.39 -9.48 7.20
CA ALA A 137 -4.60 -9.16 7.94
C ALA A 137 -5.60 -10.32 7.93
N SER A 138 -5.81 -10.92 6.77
CA SER A 138 -6.66 -12.10 6.62
C SER A 138 -6.15 -13.28 7.45
N LYS A 139 -4.84 -13.55 7.45
CA LYS A 139 -4.23 -14.62 8.24
C LYS A 139 -4.41 -14.40 9.74
N ILE A 140 -4.22 -13.16 10.22
CA ILE A 140 -4.45 -12.80 11.61
C ILE A 140 -5.90 -13.08 11.98
N LYS A 141 -6.88 -12.63 11.19
CA LYS A 141 -8.30 -12.87 11.42
C LYS A 141 -8.63 -14.37 11.53
N ARG A 142 -8.08 -15.21 10.64
CA ARG A 142 -8.31 -16.67 10.70
C ARG A 142 -7.66 -17.31 11.92
N GLY A 143 -6.49 -16.84 12.35
CA GLY A 143 -5.83 -17.32 13.58
C GLY A 143 -6.68 -17.12 14.84
N TYR A 144 -7.51 -16.07 14.87
CA TYR A 144 -8.47 -15.82 15.94
C TYR A 144 -9.89 -16.34 15.66
N GLN A 145 -10.09 -17.09 14.58
CA GLN A 145 -11.39 -17.64 14.16
C GLN A 145 -12.46 -16.55 13.92
N ILE A 146 -12.03 -15.33 13.59
CA ILE A 146 -12.91 -14.22 13.22
C ILE A 146 -12.83 -13.97 11.71
N LYS A 147 -13.84 -13.31 11.19
CA LYS A 147 -13.88 -12.89 9.78
C LYS A 147 -13.48 -11.43 9.63
N ASP A 148 -13.97 -10.59 10.49
CA ASP A 148 -13.74 -9.15 10.49
C ASP A 148 -13.23 -8.72 11.88
N PHE A 149 -12.40 -7.68 11.95
CA PHE A 149 -11.85 -7.20 13.22
C PHE A 149 -12.92 -6.58 14.14
N SER A 150 -13.97 -6.01 13.56
CA SER A 150 -15.13 -5.52 14.32
C SER A 150 -16.38 -5.46 13.43
N ASN A 151 -17.55 -5.25 14.07
CA ASN A 151 -18.83 -5.09 13.39
C ASN A 151 -19.33 -3.64 13.42
N LEU A 152 -18.41 -2.67 13.38
CA LEU A 152 -18.76 -1.24 13.48
C LEU A 152 -19.67 -0.81 12.32
N PHE A 153 -19.41 -1.31 11.12
CA PHE A 153 -20.25 -1.06 9.95
C PHE A 153 -21.04 -2.33 9.63
N PRO A 154 -22.37 -2.36 9.84
CA PRO A 154 -23.20 -3.53 9.54
C PRO A 154 -22.99 -4.02 8.11
N GLY A 155 -22.61 -5.30 7.96
CA GLY A 155 -22.32 -5.92 6.66
C GLY A 155 -20.98 -5.52 6.00
N HIS A 156 -20.20 -4.63 6.61
CA HIS A 156 -18.96 -4.11 6.04
C HIS A 156 -17.72 -4.26 6.93
N GLY A 157 -17.85 -4.85 8.12
CA GLY A 157 -16.73 -5.04 9.04
C GLY A 157 -16.31 -3.80 9.83
N GLY A 158 -15.09 -3.75 10.28
CA GLY A 158 -14.52 -2.65 11.06
C GLY A 158 -13.72 -1.64 10.25
N ILE A 159 -13.28 -0.57 10.92
CA ILE A 159 -12.39 0.44 10.34
C ILE A 159 -11.08 -0.22 9.88
N LEU A 160 -10.50 -1.08 10.70
CA LEU A 160 -9.23 -1.74 10.41
C LEU A 160 -9.31 -2.65 9.17
N ASP A 161 -10.49 -3.27 8.94
CA ASP A 161 -10.76 -4.09 7.76
C ASP A 161 -10.79 -3.28 6.44
N ARG A 162 -10.93 -1.96 6.53
CA ARG A 162 -10.97 -1.05 5.38
C ARG A 162 -9.62 -0.45 5.03
N PHE A 163 -8.72 -0.44 5.99
CA PHE A 163 -7.42 0.20 5.85
C PHE A 163 -6.25 -0.78 5.94
N ASP A 164 -6.51 -2.07 6.07
CA ASP A 164 -5.47 -3.09 6.23
C ASP A 164 -4.43 -3.05 5.10
N SER A 165 -4.84 -2.98 3.85
CA SER A 165 -3.96 -2.84 2.69
C SER A 165 -3.21 -1.50 2.70
N LEU A 166 -3.92 -0.40 3.02
CA LEU A 166 -3.33 0.95 3.07
C LEU A 166 -2.29 1.07 4.18
N LEU A 167 -2.51 0.42 5.31
CA LEU A 167 -1.58 0.45 6.43
C LEU A 167 -0.22 -0.14 6.05
N TYR A 168 -0.23 -1.29 5.35
CA TYR A 168 1.00 -1.93 4.90
C TYR A 168 1.72 -1.13 3.80
N ALA A 169 1.00 -0.67 2.79
CA ALA A 169 1.58 0.18 1.76
C ALA A 169 2.13 1.48 2.35
N GLY A 170 1.40 2.06 3.29
CA GLY A 170 1.75 3.30 3.96
C GLY A 170 3.06 3.23 4.74
N ILE A 171 3.24 2.19 5.57
CA ILE A 171 4.49 2.05 6.33
C ILE A 171 5.71 1.86 5.41
N TRP A 172 5.59 1.03 4.38
CA TRP A 172 6.70 0.82 3.45
C TRP A 172 7.04 2.07 2.65
N PHE A 173 6.03 2.80 2.18
CA PHE A 173 6.27 4.08 1.51
C PHE A 173 6.97 5.08 2.43
N TYR A 174 6.47 5.23 3.68
CA TYR A 174 7.07 6.13 4.66
C TYR A 174 8.53 5.77 4.96
N LEU A 175 8.82 4.48 5.18
CA LEU A 175 10.18 4.00 5.43
C LEU A 175 11.12 4.26 4.24
N ILE A 176 10.66 4.02 3.01
CA ILE A 176 11.45 4.29 1.79
C ILE A 176 11.79 5.79 1.72
N VAL A 177 10.81 6.67 1.95
CA VAL A 177 11.03 8.11 1.92
C VAL A 177 12.02 8.53 3.00
N GLN A 178 11.90 8.03 4.22
CA GLN A 178 12.82 8.37 5.33
C GLN A 178 14.24 7.85 5.09
N ILE A 179 14.40 6.64 4.58
CA ILE A 179 15.71 6.07 4.24
C ILE A 179 16.36 6.90 3.12
N THR A 180 15.59 7.27 2.10
CA THR A 180 16.09 8.09 1.00
C THR A 180 16.52 9.46 1.48
N GLU A 181 15.74 10.11 2.35
CA GLU A 181 16.10 11.39 2.96
C GLU A 181 17.40 11.27 3.77
N LEU A 182 17.54 10.22 4.58
CA LEU A 182 18.73 9.98 5.39
C LEU A 182 20.00 9.79 4.53
N LEU A 183 19.88 9.02 3.44
CA LEU A 183 20.99 8.78 2.51
C LEU A 183 21.44 10.07 1.81
N LEU A 184 20.50 10.95 1.48
CA LEU A 184 20.80 12.23 0.83
C LEU A 184 21.40 13.27 1.80
N MET A 185 21.04 13.22 3.09
CA MET A 185 21.62 14.11 4.11
C MET A 185 23.01 13.67 4.56
N GLY A 186 23.37 12.40 4.36
CA GLY A 186 24.66 11.83 4.72
C GLY A 186 25.71 11.83 3.58
N ALA A 187 25.31 12.23 2.39
CA ALA A 187 26.17 12.36 1.20
C ALA A 187 26.51 13.84 0.93
#